data_4ee2653e1900fa7ef71bd081ccef5415
#
_entry.id   4ee2653e1900fa7ef71bd081ccef5415
#
_cell.length_a   1.000
_cell.length_b   1.000
_cell.length_c   1.000
_cell.angle_alpha   90.00
_cell.angle_beta   90.00
_cell.angle_gamma   90.00
#
_symmetry.space_group_name_H-M   'P 1'
#
loop_
_entity.id
_entity.type
_entity.pdbx_description
1 polymer ?
#
loop_
_entity_poly.entity_id
_entity_poly.type
_entity_poly.pdbx_seq_one_letter_code
_entity_poly.pdbx_strand_id
1 'polypeptide(L)'
;MIHLIYGAKGSGKTKRIIDMANASIDTTTGDIVFITDTNRYMYDIKYQIRFINTEDNHIFTEEALLGFIKGLIAGNHDIKTIYIDGAHRIAKKDVDAMQDFYAELEVIAERQDVEFVLCVSKNEDELPDLRSEEHTSELQSPGDLVCR
;
A
#
# COMPACT_ATOMS: atom_id res chain seq x y z
N MET A 1 -2.88 5.62 -9.58
CA MET A 1 -1.78 4.72 -9.93
C MET A 1 -1.38 3.87 -8.74
N ILE A 2 -1.01 2.63 -9.00
CA ILE A 2 -0.55 1.72 -7.95
C ILE A 2 0.93 1.47 -8.10
N HIS A 3 1.67 1.58 -6.99
CA HIS A 3 3.09 1.28 -6.96
C HIS A 3 3.32 0.08 -6.05
N LEU A 4 4.09 -0.89 -6.50
CA LEU A 4 4.35 -2.10 -5.72
C LEU A 4 5.82 -2.17 -5.31
N ILE A 5 6.05 -2.51 -4.06
CA ILE A 5 7.39 -2.74 -3.54
C ILE A 5 7.55 -4.24 -3.34
N TYR A 6 8.41 -4.86 -4.14
CA TYR A 6 8.62 -6.29 -4.12
C TYR A 6 9.74 -6.68 -3.19
N GLY A 7 9.69 -7.88 -2.70
CA GLY A 7 10.78 -8.45 -1.95
C GLY A 7 10.35 -9.67 -1.18
N ALA A 8 11.31 -10.50 -0.84
CA ALA A 8 11.05 -11.65 0.00
C ALA A 8 10.73 -11.17 1.41
N LYS A 9 10.08 -12.02 2.16
CA LYS A 9 9.77 -11.72 3.54
C LYS A 9 11.08 -11.43 4.27
N GLY A 10 11.11 -10.37 5.03
CA GLY A 10 12.30 -10.00 5.77
C GLY A 10 13.33 -9.20 4.99
N SER A 11 12.98 -8.74 3.79
CA SER A 11 13.95 -8.02 2.96
C SER A 11 13.99 -6.52 3.19
N GLY A 12 13.32 -6.02 4.21
CA GLY A 12 13.36 -4.60 4.51
C GLY A 12 12.29 -3.77 3.81
N LYS A 13 11.25 -4.41 3.28
CA LYS A 13 10.18 -3.70 2.59
C LYS A 13 9.45 -2.73 3.50
N THR A 14 9.22 -3.13 4.75
CA THR A 14 8.49 -2.29 5.69
C THR A 14 9.25 -1.00 5.95
N LYS A 15 10.55 -1.09 6.16
CA LYS A 15 11.34 0.11 6.37
C LYS A 15 11.28 1.01 5.14
N ARG A 16 11.32 0.42 3.96
CA ARG A 16 11.30 1.18 2.72
C ARG A 16 9.99 1.92 2.54
N ILE A 17 8.86 1.27 2.80
CA ILE A 17 7.56 1.92 2.63
C ILE A 17 7.37 3.02 3.68
N ILE A 18 7.89 2.81 4.90
CA ILE A 18 7.85 3.83 5.93
C ILE A 18 8.67 5.05 5.51
N ASP A 19 9.86 4.82 5.00
CA ASP A 19 10.72 5.92 4.55
C ASP A 19 10.08 6.68 3.40
N MET A 20 9.44 5.97 2.48
CA MET A 20 8.74 6.60 1.37
C MET A 20 7.59 7.46 1.85
N ALA A 21 6.81 6.94 2.81
CA ALA A 21 5.67 7.68 3.33
C ALA A 21 6.13 8.96 4.02
N ASN A 22 7.15 8.86 4.87
CA ASN A 22 7.66 10.01 5.59
C ASN A 22 8.25 11.05 4.63
N ALA A 23 8.93 10.61 3.59
CA ALA A 23 9.52 11.53 2.62
C ALA A 23 8.44 12.25 1.80
N SER A 24 7.31 11.60 1.58
CA SER A 24 6.27 12.20 0.73
C SER A 24 5.57 13.39 1.37
N ILE A 25 5.76 13.59 2.68
CA ILE A 25 5.20 14.75 3.35
C ILE A 25 5.68 16.04 2.69
N ASP A 26 6.92 16.07 2.25
CA ASP A 26 7.50 17.29 1.70
C ASP A 26 7.03 17.60 0.28
N THR A 27 6.48 16.63 -0.42
CA THR A 27 6.10 16.80 -1.82
C THR A 27 4.61 16.64 -2.08
N THR A 28 3.85 16.16 -1.08
CA THR A 28 2.43 15.90 -1.30
C THR A 28 1.64 17.20 -1.39
N THR A 29 0.55 17.15 -2.15
CA THR A 29 -0.37 18.26 -2.21
C THR A 29 -1.62 17.99 -1.38
N GLY A 30 -1.65 16.91 -0.64
CA GLY A 30 -2.80 16.55 0.17
C GLY A 30 -2.42 15.63 1.31
N ASP A 31 -3.40 14.90 1.80
CA ASP A 31 -3.20 14.05 2.97
C ASP A 31 -2.63 12.69 2.62
N ILE A 32 -1.93 12.12 3.56
CA ILE A 32 -1.29 10.80 3.43
C ILE A 32 -1.83 9.89 4.50
N VAL A 33 -2.16 8.66 4.11
CA VAL A 33 -2.65 7.62 5.02
C VAL A 33 -1.70 6.43 4.96
N PHE A 34 -1.41 5.84 6.11
CA PHE A 34 -0.57 4.64 6.19
C PHE A 34 -1.36 3.55 6.92
N ILE A 35 -1.63 2.45 6.24
CA ILE A 35 -2.46 1.35 6.75
C ILE A 35 -1.57 0.12 6.96
N THR A 36 -1.67 -0.46 8.13
CA THR A 36 -0.95 -1.70 8.44
C THR A 36 -1.73 -2.49 9.47
N ASP A 37 -1.29 -3.70 9.77
CA ASP A 37 -1.98 -4.58 10.70
C ASP A 37 -1.30 -4.65 12.07
N THR A 38 -0.39 -3.73 12.36
CA THR A 38 0.35 -3.75 13.63
C THR A 38 0.67 -2.35 14.10
N ASN A 39 0.85 -2.17 15.39
CA ASN A 39 1.31 -0.89 15.94
C ASN A 39 2.83 -0.84 16.07
N ARG A 40 3.51 -1.87 15.58
CA ARG A 40 4.96 -2.00 15.77
C ARG A 40 5.73 -0.80 15.27
N TYR A 41 5.28 -0.20 14.18
CA TYR A 41 5.99 0.90 13.55
C TYR A 41 5.30 2.24 13.74
N MET A 42 4.35 2.30 14.67
CA MET A 42 3.54 3.50 14.84
C MET A 42 4.37 4.75 15.09
N TYR A 43 5.43 4.62 15.88
CA TYR A 43 6.25 5.79 16.20
C TYR A 43 7.27 6.14 15.13
N ASP A 44 7.41 5.29 14.12
CA ASP A 44 8.30 5.57 13.00
C ASP A 44 7.59 6.38 11.91
N ILE A 45 6.28 6.49 11.99
CA ILE A 45 5.47 7.25 11.03
C ILE A 45 5.26 8.65 11.60
N LYS A 46 5.57 9.66 10.82
CA LYS A 46 5.45 11.04 11.27
C LYS A 46 3.99 11.41 11.49
N TYR A 47 3.75 12.32 12.43
CA TYR A 47 2.39 12.63 12.87
C TYR A 47 1.52 13.25 11.78
N GLN A 48 2.12 13.81 10.74
CA GLN A 48 1.37 14.40 9.64
C GLN A 48 0.66 13.33 8.81
N ILE A 49 1.07 12.06 8.97
CA ILE A 49 0.48 10.96 8.24
C ILE A 49 -0.57 10.31 9.15
N ARG A 50 -1.74 10.04 8.62
CA ARG A 50 -2.76 9.32 9.39
C ARG A 50 -2.38 7.84 9.43
N PHE A 51 -2.04 7.38 10.63
CA PHE A 51 -1.67 5.98 10.83
C PHE A 51 -2.91 5.18 11.22
N ILE A 52 -3.15 4.06 10.55
CA ILE A 52 -4.31 3.22 10.81
C ILE A 52 -3.87 1.78 10.99
N ASN A 53 -4.25 1.20 12.13
CA ASN A 53 -4.04 -0.20 12.41
C ASN A 53 -5.34 -0.93 12.12
N THR A 54 -5.32 -1.87 11.18
CA THR A 54 -6.52 -2.56 10.75
C THR A 54 -7.09 -3.46 11.83
N GLU A 55 -6.25 -4.02 12.69
CA GLU A 55 -6.75 -4.87 13.76
C GLU A 55 -7.55 -4.08 14.79
N ASP A 56 -7.10 -2.87 15.09
CA ASP A 56 -7.84 -2.00 16.01
C ASP A 56 -9.20 -1.62 15.47
N ASN A 57 -9.35 -1.65 14.15
CA ASN A 57 -10.59 -1.26 13.49
C ASN A 57 -11.38 -2.47 12.99
N HIS A 58 -11.00 -3.66 13.43
CA HIS A 58 -11.70 -4.91 13.11
C HIS A 58 -11.83 -5.16 11.60
N ILE A 59 -10.76 -4.88 10.88
CA ILE A 59 -10.69 -5.11 9.44
C ILE A 59 -9.84 -6.34 9.21
N PHE A 60 -10.46 -7.45 8.81
CA PHE A 60 -9.75 -8.72 8.68
C PHE A 60 -9.98 -9.42 7.34
N THR A 61 -10.70 -8.81 6.43
CA THR A 61 -10.97 -9.42 5.12
C THR A 61 -10.66 -8.44 4.01
N GLU A 62 -10.53 -8.98 2.81
CA GLU A 62 -10.29 -8.17 1.62
C GLU A 62 -11.42 -7.17 1.41
N GLU A 63 -12.66 -7.64 1.56
CA GLU A 63 -13.83 -6.82 1.34
C GLU A 63 -13.92 -5.69 2.38
N ALA A 64 -13.59 -6.01 3.62
CA ALA A 64 -13.61 -4.99 4.66
C ALA A 64 -12.55 -3.93 4.42
N LEU A 65 -11.36 -4.36 4.00
CA LEU A 65 -10.28 -3.43 3.72
C LEU A 65 -10.65 -2.51 2.55
N LEU A 66 -11.22 -3.08 1.51
CA LEU A 66 -11.59 -2.32 0.34
C LEU A 66 -12.68 -1.31 0.69
N GLY A 67 -13.68 -1.72 1.45
CA GLY A 67 -14.75 -0.82 1.89
C GLY A 67 -14.23 0.29 2.78
N PHE A 68 -13.27 -0.03 3.64
CA PHE A 68 -12.64 0.95 4.51
C PHE A 68 -11.91 2.01 3.69
N ILE A 69 -11.17 1.58 2.68
CA ILE A 69 -10.45 2.51 1.80
C ILE A 69 -11.42 3.41 1.06
N LYS A 70 -12.50 2.84 0.55
CA LYS A 70 -13.53 3.62 -0.14
C LYS A 70 -14.14 4.66 0.81
N GLY A 71 -14.39 4.25 2.05
CA GLY A 71 -14.93 5.16 3.03
C GLY A 71 -13.99 6.28 3.42
N LEU A 72 -12.71 5.97 3.54
CA LEU A 72 -11.69 6.97 3.84
C LEU A 72 -11.69 8.05 2.77
N ILE A 73 -11.68 7.65 1.52
CA ILE A 73 -11.61 8.59 0.41
C ILE A 73 -12.91 9.38 0.31
N ALA A 74 -14.05 8.71 0.50
CA ALA A 74 -15.33 9.40 0.46
C ALA A 74 -15.44 10.45 1.56
N GLY A 75 -14.85 10.19 2.70
CA GLY A 75 -14.91 11.10 3.83
C GLY A 75 -13.85 12.18 3.83
N ASN A 76 -12.84 12.06 2.97
CA ASN A 76 -11.75 13.04 2.92
C ASN A 76 -11.22 13.13 1.51
N HIS A 77 -11.69 14.09 0.75
CA HIS A 77 -11.29 14.26 -0.64
C HIS A 77 -9.88 14.82 -0.79
N ASP A 78 -9.22 15.16 0.32
CA ASP A 78 -7.87 15.67 0.27
C ASP A 78 -6.81 14.56 0.32
N ILE A 79 -7.21 13.32 0.48
CA ILE A 79 -6.26 12.20 0.50
C ILE A 79 -5.62 12.06 -0.88
N LYS A 80 -4.30 12.07 -0.91
CA LYS A 80 -3.56 11.92 -2.16
C LYS A 80 -2.82 10.61 -2.27
N THR A 81 -2.35 10.05 -1.16
CA THR A 81 -1.58 8.81 -1.19
C THR A 81 -1.96 7.93 -0.03
N ILE A 82 -2.16 6.66 -0.31
CA ILE A 82 -2.43 5.65 0.71
C ILE A 82 -1.35 4.57 0.61
N TYR A 83 -0.62 4.38 1.71
CA TYR A 83 0.39 3.34 1.81
C TYR A 83 -0.23 2.17 2.55
N ILE A 84 -0.04 0.96 2.05
CA ILE A 84 -0.60 -0.25 2.68
C ILE A 84 0.53 -1.26 2.85
N ASP A 85 0.86 -1.55 4.09
CA ASP A 85 1.88 -2.55 4.39
C ASP A 85 1.17 -3.82 4.81
N GLY A 86 1.20 -4.83 3.96
CA GLY A 86 0.67 -6.13 4.30
C GLY A 86 -0.79 -6.36 3.96
N ALA A 87 -1.25 -5.87 2.82
CA ALA A 87 -2.63 -6.09 2.42
C ALA A 87 -2.99 -7.58 2.43
N HIS A 88 -2.08 -8.44 1.99
CA HIS A 88 -2.34 -9.88 1.96
C HIS A 88 -2.45 -10.46 3.37
N ARG A 89 -1.68 -9.92 4.33
CA ARG A 89 -1.79 -10.37 5.72
C ARG A 89 -3.12 -9.94 6.32
N ILE A 90 -3.54 -8.71 6.02
CA ILE A 90 -4.81 -8.20 6.52
C ILE A 90 -5.96 -9.04 5.99
N ALA A 91 -5.92 -9.36 4.71
CA ALA A 91 -6.97 -10.16 4.08
C ALA A 91 -6.83 -11.65 4.35
N LYS A 92 -5.70 -12.08 4.89
CA LYS A 92 -5.41 -13.48 5.18
C LYS A 92 -5.49 -14.35 3.92
N LYS A 93 -4.90 -13.82 2.84
CA LYS A 93 -4.86 -14.51 1.55
C LYS A 93 -3.46 -14.44 0.97
N ASP A 94 -3.17 -15.36 0.06
CA ASP A 94 -1.93 -15.27 -0.69
C ASP A 94 -2.00 -14.11 -1.67
N VAL A 95 -0.86 -13.58 -2.02
CA VAL A 95 -0.78 -12.49 -2.98
C VAL A 95 -1.50 -12.85 -4.29
N ASP A 96 -1.36 -14.10 -4.73
CA ASP A 96 -1.99 -14.55 -5.97
C ASP A 96 -3.51 -14.49 -5.92
N ALA A 97 -4.08 -14.58 -4.74
CA ALA A 97 -5.53 -14.59 -4.57
C ALA A 97 -6.10 -13.17 -4.45
N MET A 98 -5.26 -12.14 -4.56
CA MET A 98 -5.70 -10.77 -4.36
C MET A 98 -5.75 -9.95 -5.63
N GLN A 99 -5.82 -10.60 -6.79
CA GLN A 99 -5.84 -9.90 -8.06
C GLN A 99 -7.04 -8.96 -8.18
N ASP A 100 -8.21 -9.41 -7.71
CA ASP A 100 -9.40 -8.58 -7.77
C ASP A 100 -9.26 -7.34 -6.89
N PHE A 101 -8.62 -7.50 -5.73
CA PHE A 101 -8.38 -6.40 -4.82
C PHE A 101 -7.51 -5.33 -5.51
N TYR A 102 -6.43 -5.77 -6.14
CA TYR A 102 -5.53 -4.82 -6.81
C TYR A 102 -6.22 -4.14 -7.99
N ALA A 103 -7.07 -4.88 -8.71
CA ALA A 103 -7.80 -4.30 -9.83
C ALA A 103 -8.77 -3.23 -9.34
N GLU A 104 -9.43 -3.47 -8.20
CA GLU A 104 -10.33 -2.48 -7.62
C GLU A 104 -9.58 -1.25 -7.16
N LEU A 105 -8.39 -1.43 -6.58
CA LEU A 105 -7.58 -0.28 -6.19
C LEU A 105 -7.19 0.57 -7.40
N GLU A 106 -6.91 -0.09 -8.52
CA GLU A 106 -6.55 0.65 -9.72
C GLU A 106 -7.71 1.52 -10.21
N VAL A 107 -8.94 0.98 -10.14
CA VAL A 107 -10.12 1.73 -10.51
C VAL A 107 -10.30 2.94 -9.58
N ILE A 108 -10.13 2.73 -8.28
CA ILE A 108 -10.25 3.80 -7.32
C ILE A 108 -9.19 4.86 -7.57
N ALA A 109 -7.96 4.42 -7.84
CA ALA A 109 -6.85 5.34 -8.08
C ALA A 109 -7.15 6.27 -9.25
N GLU A 110 -7.69 5.70 -10.31
CA GLU A 110 -8.02 6.51 -11.48
C GLU A 110 -9.19 7.45 -11.24
N ARG A 111 -10.23 6.95 -10.60
CA ARG A 111 -11.42 7.75 -10.42
C ARG A 111 -11.24 8.86 -9.42
N GLN A 112 -10.47 8.60 -8.36
CA GLN A 112 -10.35 9.54 -7.25
C GLN A 112 -9.03 10.29 -7.24
N ASP A 113 -8.15 10.02 -8.18
CA ASP A 113 -6.84 10.66 -8.27
C ASP A 113 -6.04 10.43 -6.98
N VAL A 114 -5.97 9.18 -6.57
CA VAL A 114 -5.24 8.77 -5.37
C VAL A 114 -4.16 7.77 -5.78
N GLU A 115 -3.00 7.86 -5.15
CA GLU A 115 -1.94 6.89 -5.39
C GLU A 115 -1.91 5.88 -4.28
N PHE A 116 -1.71 4.61 -4.63
CA PHE A 116 -1.56 3.54 -3.66
C PHE A 116 -0.16 2.96 -3.76
N VAL A 117 0.46 2.75 -2.61
CA VAL A 117 1.80 2.12 -2.53
C VAL A 117 1.67 0.91 -1.62
N LEU A 118 1.98 -0.26 -2.13
CA LEU A 118 1.81 -1.51 -1.39
C LEU A 118 3.09 -2.33 -1.36
N CYS A 119 3.28 -3.07 -0.27
CA CYS A 119 4.36 -4.04 -0.15
C CYS A 119 3.84 -5.42 -0.51
N VAL A 120 4.60 -6.14 -1.32
CA VAL A 120 4.25 -7.49 -1.74
C VAL A 120 5.38 -8.43 -1.35
N SER A 121 5.08 -9.40 -0.49
CA SER A 121 6.09 -10.29 0.09
C SER A 121 6.29 -11.54 -0.75
N LYS A 122 6.66 -11.37 -2.00
CA LYS A 122 6.98 -12.48 -2.87
C LYS A 122 8.08 -12.08 -3.83
N ASN A 123 8.76 -13.06 -4.37
CA ASN A 123 9.74 -12.79 -5.39
C ASN A 123 9.04 -12.33 -6.65
N GLU A 124 9.74 -11.51 -7.41
CA GLU A 124 9.16 -10.94 -8.60
C GLU A 124 8.60 -11.96 -9.56
N ASP A 125 9.26 -13.07 -9.73
CA ASP A 125 8.83 -14.10 -10.67
C ASP A 125 7.61 -14.87 -10.18
N GLU A 126 7.19 -14.65 -8.93
CA GLU A 126 6.01 -15.30 -8.40
C GLU A 126 4.79 -14.39 -8.46
N LEU A 127 4.95 -13.17 -8.94
CA LEU A 127 3.85 -12.23 -8.96
C LEU A 127 2.92 -12.50 -10.14
N PRO A 128 1.65 -12.15 -10.01
CA PRO A 128 0.73 -12.26 -11.14
C PRO A 128 1.19 -11.38 -12.29
N ASP A 129 0.96 -11.83 -13.51
CA ASP A 129 1.37 -11.10 -14.69
C ASP A 129 0.82 -9.68 -14.72
N LEU A 130 -0.39 -9.51 -14.27
CA LEU A 130 -0.99 -8.19 -14.26
C LEU A 130 -0.14 -7.21 -13.49
N ARG A 131 0.47 -7.67 -12.41
CA ARG A 131 1.25 -6.79 -11.59
C ARG A 131 2.56 -6.47 -12.22
N SER A 132 3.23 -7.46 -12.73
CA SER A 132 4.54 -7.23 -13.29
C SER A 132 4.47 -6.33 -14.51
N GLU A 133 3.40 -6.39 -15.25
CA GLU A 133 3.27 -5.52 -16.38
C GLU A 133 3.26 -4.09 -16.04
N GLU A 134 2.65 -3.74 -14.92
CA GLU A 134 2.53 -2.38 -14.65
C GLU A 134 3.68 -1.74 -14.11
N HIS A 135 4.48 -2.44 -13.41
CA HIS A 135 5.35 -1.74 -12.57
C HIS A 135 6.74 -2.00 -12.69
N THR A 136 7.07 -2.82 -13.56
CA THR A 136 8.45 -3.03 -13.75
C THR A 136 9.14 -1.78 -14.02
N SER A 137 8.43 -0.85 -14.46
CA SER A 137 9.09 0.34 -14.83
C SER A 137 9.34 1.23 -13.72
N GLU A 138 8.63 1.20 -12.67
CA GLU A 138 8.73 2.28 -11.91
C GLU A 138 9.66 2.29 -10.90
N LEU A 139 9.78 1.41 -10.38
CA LEU A 139 10.50 1.49 -9.23
C LEU A 139 11.59 0.58 -9.17
N GLN A 140 11.96 0.14 -9.56
CA GLN A 140 12.75 -0.73 -9.37
C GLN A 140 13.74 -0.77 -9.07
N SER A 141 13.96 -0.58 -8.84
CA SER A 141 14.53 -0.71 -8.45
C SER A 141 14.94 -1.27 -8.00
N PRO A 142 15.43 -1.77 -8.15
CA PRO A 142 15.59 -2.42 -7.48
C PRO A 142 16.19 -2.49 -6.68
N GLY A 143 16.33 -2.42 -6.62
CA GLY A 143 16.62 -2.36 -5.80
C GLY A 143 16.41 -1.64 -5.22
N ASP A 144 16.41 -1.08 -5.57
CA ASP A 144 16.08 -0.36 -5.19
C ASP A 144 15.17 -0.05 -5.09
N LEU A 145 14.88 0.16 -5.47
CA LEU A 145 13.94 0.57 -5.47
C LEU A 145 13.11 0.45 -5.41
N VAL A 146 12.77 0.66 -5.50
CA VAL A 146 11.70 0.62 -5.46
C VAL A 146 11.05 0.27 -5.62
N CYS A 147 11.02 0.07 -5.77
CA CYS A 147 10.31 -0.01 -5.97
C CYS A 147 10.31 -0.53 -6.40
N ARG A 148 10.60 -0.79 -6.61
CA ARG A 148 10.53 -0.98 -6.95
C ARG A 148 10.43 -1.14 -6.68
#